data_adda2b0f427156152f601f8a2e6018a4
#
_entry.id   adda2b0f427156152f601f8a2e6018a4
#
_cell.length_a   1.000
_cell.length_b   1.000
_cell.length_c   1.000
_cell.angle_alpha   90.00
_cell.angle_beta   90.00
_cell.angle_gamma   90.00
#
_symmetry.space_group_name_H-M   'P 1'
#
loop_
_entity.id
_entity.type
_entity.pdbx_description
1 polymer ?
#
loop_
_entity_poly.entity_id
_entity_poly.type
_entity_poly.pdbx_seq_one_letter_code
_entity_poly.pdbx_strand_id
1 'polypeptide(L)'
;GLVFYPESPRSVSLAQAREIAAVVPPFVTLVALFVNEDADTVSSVLREVPVGLIQFHGDEAPGFCAQFQRPWIKALRVRDGMDVAAECALYRDSSGVLLDAFQKGIPGGTGKTFDWRLAQVALPRPWVLAGGLNTENVKEAVKRLQPAAVDVSGGVEVSPGVKCPRKINEFVAAVRAADLELDGSNDE
;
A
#
# COMPACT_ATOMS: atom_id res chain seq x y z
N GLY A 1 6.39 3.27 -4.77
CA GLY A 1 5.05 3.66 -5.22
C GLY A 1 5.06 4.99 -5.96
N LEU A 2 4.40 5.05 -7.12
CA LEU A 2 4.17 6.25 -7.93
C LEU A 2 2.68 6.59 -7.82
N VAL A 3 2.34 7.79 -7.34
CA VAL A 3 0.95 8.19 -7.09
C VAL A 3 0.44 8.99 -8.27
N PHE A 4 -0.52 8.45 -9.01
CA PHE A 4 -1.22 9.11 -10.12
C PHE A 4 -2.61 9.58 -9.66
N TYR A 5 -2.63 10.45 -8.67
CA TYR A 5 -3.84 11.08 -8.12
C TYR A 5 -3.55 12.56 -7.90
N PRO A 6 -4.07 13.46 -8.77
CA PRO A 6 -3.69 14.89 -8.78
C PRO A 6 -3.92 15.64 -7.47
N GLU A 7 -4.93 15.23 -6.68
CA GLU A 7 -5.22 15.87 -5.37
C GLU A 7 -4.22 15.45 -4.27
N SER A 8 -3.39 14.44 -4.52
CA SER A 8 -2.36 14.02 -3.58
C SER A 8 -1.14 14.95 -3.63
N PRO A 9 -0.61 15.40 -2.48
CA PRO A 9 0.67 16.12 -2.45
C PRO A 9 1.86 15.25 -2.89
N ARG A 10 1.64 13.96 -3.11
CA ARG A 10 2.62 12.96 -3.57
C ARG A 10 2.44 12.59 -5.04
N SER A 11 1.54 13.29 -5.73
CA SER A 11 1.26 13.04 -7.14
C SER A 11 2.49 13.26 -7.99
N VAL A 12 2.67 12.40 -9.00
CA VAL A 12 3.71 12.54 -10.02
C VAL A 12 3.07 12.64 -11.41
N SER A 13 3.66 13.47 -12.24
CA SER A 13 3.33 13.48 -13.67
C SER A 13 3.93 12.25 -14.36
N LEU A 14 3.44 11.94 -15.57
CA LEU A 14 3.99 10.86 -16.38
C LEU A 14 5.49 11.05 -16.69
N ALA A 15 5.91 12.29 -16.94
CA ALA A 15 7.31 12.62 -17.16
C ALA A 15 8.17 12.32 -15.91
N GLN A 16 7.75 12.77 -14.73
CA GLN A 16 8.42 12.47 -13.47
C GLN A 16 8.46 10.97 -13.18
N ALA A 17 7.36 10.25 -13.45
CA ALA A 17 7.30 8.81 -13.26
C ALA A 17 8.31 8.07 -14.13
N ARG A 18 8.53 8.50 -15.38
CA ARG A 18 9.57 7.96 -16.28
C ARG A 18 10.97 8.24 -15.78
N GLU A 19 11.25 9.45 -15.31
CA GLU A 19 12.54 9.80 -14.72
C GLU A 19 12.85 8.95 -13.47
N ILE A 20 11.87 8.78 -12.58
CA ILE A 20 12.00 7.93 -11.39
C ILE A 20 12.24 6.47 -11.82
N ALA A 21 11.46 5.96 -12.77
CA ALA A 21 11.58 4.59 -13.24
C ALA A 21 12.97 4.27 -13.82
N ALA A 22 13.59 5.26 -14.49
CA ALA A 22 14.92 5.09 -15.10
C ALA A 22 16.05 4.87 -14.07
N VAL A 23 15.86 5.26 -12.82
CA VAL A 23 16.87 5.14 -11.76
C VAL A 23 16.55 4.06 -10.71
N VAL A 24 15.38 3.40 -10.82
CA VAL A 24 15.00 2.31 -9.91
C VAL A 24 15.85 1.08 -10.22
N PRO A 25 16.52 0.49 -9.21
CA PRO A 25 17.35 -0.70 -9.42
C PRO A 25 16.53 -1.91 -9.91
N PRO A 26 17.16 -2.87 -10.63
CA PRO A 26 16.52 -4.14 -10.94
C PRO A 26 16.10 -4.85 -9.63
N PHE A 27 15.05 -5.66 -9.70
CA PHE A 27 14.43 -6.36 -8.56
C PHE A 27 13.66 -5.47 -7.57
N VAL A 28 13.42 -4.20 -7.92
CA VAL A 28 12.48 -3.33 -7.23
C VAL A 28 11.24 -3.15 -8.09
N THR A 29 10.09 -3.61 -7.61
CA THR A 29 8.83 -3.48 -8.34
C THR A 29 8.30 -2.06 -8.25
N LEU A 30 8.03 -1.44 -9.41
CA LEU A 30 7.30 -0.17 -9.47
C LEU A 30 5.80 -0.42 -9.32
N VAL A 31 5.20 0.26 -8.34
CA VAL A 31 3.75 0.22 -8.09
C VAL A 31 3.14 1.54 -8.55
N ALA A 32 2.14 1.49 -9.44
CA ALA A 32 1.35 2.66 -9.82
C ALA A 32 0.05 2.69 -9.01
N LEU A 33 -0.17 3.77 -8.28
CA LEU A 33 -1.36 4.00 -7.46
C LEU A 33 -2.33 4.93 -8.19
N PHE A 34 -3.57 4.48 -8.32
CA PHE A 34 -4.68 5.23 -8.90
C PHE A 34 -5.84 5.36 -7.92
N VAL A 35 -6.62 6.42 -8.05
CA VAL A 35 -7.83 6.67 -7.25
C VAL A 35 -8.94 7.09 -8.21
N ASN A 36 -9.86 6.17 -8.53
CA ASN A 36 -11.02 6.39 -9.42
C ASN A 36 -10.64 6.97 -10.80
N GLU A 37 -9.48 6.57 -11.32
CA GLU A 37 -8.98 7.06 -12.59
C GLU A 37 -9.64 6.33 -13.77
N ASP A 38 -9.72 6.96 -14.95
CA ASP A 38 -10.26 6.33 -16.14
C ASP A 38 -9.30 5.29 -16.76
N ALA A 39 -9.84 4.38 -17.55
CA ALA A 39 -9.09 3.27 -18.12
C ALA A 39 -8.04 3.72 -19.15
N ASP A 40 -8.27 4.81 -19.86
CA ASP A 40 -7.35 5.32 -20.88
C ASP A 40 -6.12 5.91 -20.22
N THR A 41 -6.30 6.65 -19.14
CA THR A 41 -5.21 7.21 -18.33
C THR A 41 -4.38 6.10 -17.68
N VAL A 42 -5.02 5.11 -17.05
CA VAL A 42 -4.32 3.94 -16.50
C VAL A 42 -3.51 3.23 -17.60
N SER A 43 -4.14 2.95 -18.75
CA SER A 43 -3.48 2.29 -19.88
C SER A 43 -2.32 3.11 -20.45
N SER A 44 -2.42 4.44 -20.47
CA SER A 44 -1.34 5.32 -20.90
C SER A 44 -0.12 5.21 -19.97
N VAL A 45 -0.32 5.26 -18.67
CA VAL A 45 0.75 5.07 -17.70
C VAL A 45 1.43 3.71 -17.86
N LEU A 46 0.65 2.63 -18.02
CA LEU A 46 1.17 1.27 -18.19
C LEU A 46 1.98 1.05 -19.47
N ARG A 47 1.73 1.84 -20.52
CA ARG A 47 2.52 1.81 -21.75
C ARG A 47 3.86 2.53 -21.62
N GLU A 48 3.92 3.58 -20.82
CA GLU A 48 5.07 4.49 -20.77
C GLU A 48 5.98 4.26 -19.56
N VAL A 49 5.48 3.64 -18.50
CA VAL A 49 6.21 3.36 -17.27
C VAL A 49 6.26 1.85 -17.04
N PRO A 50 7.41 1.26 -16.71
CA PRO A 50 7.55 -0.19 -16.47
C PRO A 50 6.92 -0.58 -15.12
N VAL A 51 5.61 -0.39 -15.00
CA VAL A 51 4.83 -0.75 -13.81
C VAL A 51 4.70 -2.26 -13.69
N GLY A 52 5.11 -2.82 -12.56
CA GLY A 52 5.00 -4.24 -12.26
C GLY A 52 3.74 -4.60 -11.46
N LEU A 53 3.15 -3.63 -10.75
CA LEU A 53 1.96 -3.82 -9.92
C LEU A 53 1.09 -2.57 -9.95
N ILE A 54 -0.22 -2.74 -10.06
CA ILE A 54 -1.19 -1.65 -9.95
C ILE A 54 -1.79 -1.67 -8.55
N GLN A 55 -1.93 -0.50 -7.93
CA GLN A 55 -2.67 -0.32 -6.67
C GLN A 55 -3.89 0.56 -6.93
N PHE A 56 -5.08 -0.01 -6.80
CA PHE A 56 -6.34 0.73 -6.88
C PHE A 56 -6.77 1.16 -5.48
N HIS A 57 -6.82 2.46 -5.24
CA HIS A 57 -7.01 3.04 -3.90
C HIS A 57 -8.32 3.86 -3.78
N GLY A 58 -9.14 3.88 -4.82
CA GLY A 58 -10.48 4.48 -4.85
C GLY A 58 -11.59 3.47 -4.59
N ASP A 59 -12.70 3.67 -5.29
CA ASP A 59 -13.91 2.83 -5.21
C ASP A 59 -14.07 1.97 -6.49
N GLU A 60 -12.94 1.66 -7.15
CA GLU A 60 -12.91 0.90 -8.40
C GLU A 60 -13.50 -0.51 -8.20
N ALA A 61 -14.44 -0.88 -9.07
CA ALA A 61 -15.07 -2.20 -9.05
C ALA A 61 -14.07 -3.31 -9.47
N PRO A 62 -14.24 -4.56 -9.01
CA PRO A 62 -13.34 -5.68 -9.34
C PRO A 62 -13.12 -5.88 -10.84
N GLY A 63 -14.19 -5.78 -11.65
CA GLY A 63 -14.09 -5.90 -13.10
C GLY A 63 -13.27 -4.79 -13.77
N PHE A 64 -13.31 -3.57 -13.23
CA PHE A 64 -12.45 -2.49 -13.68
C PHE A 64 -10.98 -2.79 -13.37
N CYS A 65 -10.68 -3.26 -12.17
CA CYS A 65 -9.31 -3.56 -11.76
C CYS A 65 -8.68 -4.69 -12.60
N ALA A 66 -9.45 -5.68 -12.98
CA ALA A 66 -8.97 -6.88 -13.68
C ALA A 66 -8.67 -6.68 -15.17
N GLN A 67 -9.12 -5.59 -15.82
CA GLN A 67 -9.04 -5.42 -17.27
C GLN A 67 -7.63 -5.11 -17.80
N PHE A 68 -6.68 -4.70 -16.97
CA PHE A 68 -5.39 -4.14 -17.39
C PHE A 68 -4.27 -5.17 -17.66
N GLN A 69 -4.54 -6.47 -17.51
CA GLN A 69 -3.58 -7.56 -17.75
C GLN A 69 -2.23 -7.36 -17.02
N ARG A 70 -2.29 -6.84 -15.82
CA ARG A 70 -1.17 -6.66 -14.88
C ARG A 70 -1.57 -7.16 -13.50
N PRO A 71 -0.63 -7.66 -12.69
CA PRO A 71 -0.89 -7.87 -11.26
C PRO A 71 -1.43 -6.59 -10.61
N TRP A 72 -2.40 -6.74 -9.75
CA TRP A 72 -3.00 -5.60 -9.06
C TRP A 72 -3.41 -5.95 -7.63
N ILE A 73 -3.42 -4.95 -6.78
CA ILE A 73 -3.92 -5.01 -5.41
C ILE A 73 -5.02 -3.96 -5.23
N LYS A 74 -5.97 -4.26 -4.33
CA LYS A 74 -7.01 -3.30 -3.93
C LYS A 74 -6.73 -2.77 -2.54
N ALA A 75 -6.68 -1.46 -2.40
CA ALA A 75 -6.68 -0.80 -1.10
C ALA A 75 -8.12 -0.71 -0.57
N LEU A 76 -8.32 -1.18 0.65
CA LEU A 76 -9.57 -1.13 1.39
C LEU A 76 -9.40 -0.18 2.57
N ARG A 77 -10.27 0.83 2.65
CA ARG A 77 -10.29 1.81 3.74
C ARG A 77 -11.06 1.24 4.92
N VAL A 78 -10.33 0.67 5.89
CA VAL A 78 -10.90 0.00 7.06
C VAL A 78 -11.54 1.02 7.99
N ARG A 79 -12.79 0.75 8.37
CA ARG A 79 -13.61 1.59 9.25
C ARG A 79 -14.39 0.73 10.24
N ASP A 80 -14.82 1.33 11.33
CA ASP A 80 -15.65 0.64 12.33
C ASP A 80 -16.91 0.04 11.70
N GLY A 81 -17.21 -1.20 12.10
CA GLY A 81 -18.36 -1.96 11.61
C GLY A 81 -18.19 -2.58 10.22
N MET A 82 -17.01 -2.47 9.59
CA MET A 82 -16.73 -3.09 8.31
C MET A 82 -16.42 -4.59 8.50
N ASP A 83 -17.07 -5.44 7.70
CA ASP A 83 -16.65 -6.83 7.53
C ASP A 83 -15.50 -6.90 6.52
N VAL A 84 -14.27 -6.86 7.04
CA VAL A 84 -13.05 -6.82 6.22
C VAL A 84 -12.92 -8.09 5.36
N ALA A 85 -13.31 -9.26 5.89
CA ALA A 85 -13.22 -10.52 5.15
C ALA A 85 -14.20 -10.54 3.96
N ALA A 86 -15.42 -10.07 4.16
CA ALA A 86 -16.42 -9.97 3.10
C ALA A 86 -15.99 -8.98 2.00
N GLU A 87 -15.45 -7.83 2.37
CA GLU A 87 -14.92 -6.86 1.41
C GLU A 87 -13.71 -7.40 0.63
N CYS A 88 -12.78 -8.08 1.29
CA CYS A 88 -11.66 -8.75 0.61
C CYS A 88 -12.14 -9.80 -0.40
N ALA A 89 -13.21 -10.53 -0.09
CA ALA A 89 -13.76 -11.57 -0.96
C ALA A 89 -14.31 -11.02 -2.29
N LEU A 90 -14.72 -9.75 -2.34
CA LEU A 90 -15.15 -9.10 -3.59
C LEU A 90 -14.00 -8.99 -4.61
N TYR A 91 -12.77 -8.85 -4.13
CA TYR A 91 -11.55 -8.68 -4.95
C TYR A 91 -10.72 -9.96 -5.07
N ARG A 92 -11.39 -11.11 -5.14
CA ARG A 92 -10.75 -12.45 -5.18
C ARG A 92 -9.76 -12.67 -6.32
N ASP A 93 -9.84 -11.88 -7.41
CA ASP A 93 -8.94 -11.98 -8.55
C ASP A 93 -7.70 -11.07 -8.41
N SER A 94 -7.62 -10.29 -7.31
CA SER A 94 -6.43 -9.48 -7.00
C SER A 94 -5.24 -10.34 -6.60
N SER A 95 -4.03 -9.84 -6.72
CA SER A 95 -2.81 -10.45 -6.15
C SER A 95 -2.75 -10.34 -4.64
N GLY A 96 -3.51 -9.40 -4.06
CA GLY A 96 -3.62 -9.15 -2.63
C GLY A 96 -4.48 -7.94 -2.35
N VAL A 97 -4.66 -7.63 -1.06
CA VAL A 97 -5.36 -6.44 -0.59
C VAL A 97 -4.46 -5.61 0.31
N LEU A 98 -4.66 -4.30 0.31
CA LEU A 98 -4.00 -3.39 1.22
C LEU A 98 -5.06 -2.82 2.17
N LEU A 99 -4.83 -2.94 3.47
CA LEU A 99 -5.71 -2.40 4.50
C LEU A 99 -5.16 -1.05 4.97
N ASP A 100 -5.90 0.03 4.68
CA ASP A 100 -5.53 1.41 5.05
C ASP A 100 -6.53 1.99 6.06
N ALA A 101 -6.08 2.93 6.89
CA ALA A 101 -6.96 3.62 7.82
C ALA A 101 -7.95 4.53 7.09
N PHE A 102 -9.24 4.38 7.40
CA PHE A 102 -10.26 5.29 6.88
C PHE A 102 -10.16 6.67 7.53
N GLN A 103 -10.07 7.72 6.72
CA GLN A 103 -10.35 9.07 7.16
C GLN A 103 -11.29 9.76 6.16
N LYS A 104 -12.42 10.30 6.66
CA LYS A 104 -13.42 10.96 5.83
C LYS A 104 -12.79 12.11 5.02
N GLY A 105 -12.93 12.06 3.70
CA GLY A 105 -12.50 13.12 2.78
C GLY A 105 -11.01 13.12 2.38
N ILE A 106 -10.20 12.16 2.88
CA ILE A 106 -8.79 12.06 2.51
C ILE A 106 -8.46 10.62 2.11
N PRO A 107 -8.10 10.35 0.86
CA PRO A 107 -7.63 9.03 0.44
C PRO A 107 -6.19 8.79 0.93
N GLY A 108 -6.04 8.14 2.10
CA GLY A 108 -4.77 7.69 2.65
C GLY A 108 -3.82 8.78 3.19
N GLY A 109 -2.73 8.38 3.80
CA GLY A 109 -1.62 9.25 4.21
C GLY A 109 -1.88 10.18 5.40
N THR A 110 -2.89 9.93 6.22
CA THR A 110 -3.33 10.81 7.31
C THR A 110 -2.50 10.70 8.59
N GLY A 111 -1.66 9.69 8.72
CA GLY A 111 -0.86 9.44 9.92
C GLY A 111 -1.62 8.79 11.08
N LYS A 112 -2.92 8.48 10.91
CA LYS A 112 -3.72 7.76 11.91
C LYS A 112 -3.81 6.28 11.57
N THR A 113 -3.72 5.42 12.57
CA THR A 113 -3.99 3.98 12.46
C THR A 113 -5.49 3.71 12.60
N PHE A 114 -5.98 2.62 11.99
CA PHE A 114 -7.29 2.06 12.29
C PHE A 114 -7.21 1.11 13.52
N ASP A 115 -8.36 0.66 13.99
CA ASP A 115 -8.39 -0.37 15.03
C ASP A 115 -7.88 -1.70 14.46
N TRP A 116 -6.66 -2.07 14.80
CA TRP A 116 -6.00 -3.28 14.30
C TRP A 116 -6.74 -4.58 14.62
N ARG A 117 -7.68 -4.57 15.56
CA ARG A 117 -8.55 -5.74 15.82
C ARG A 117 -9.39 -6.11 14.59
N LEU A 118 -9.70 -5.14 13.75
CA LEU A 118 -10.45 -5.36 12.50
C LEU A 118 -9.64 -6.13 11.43
N ALA A 119 -8.32 -6.12 11.53
CA ALA A 119 -7.42 -6.88 10.66
C ALA A 119 -7.02 -8.25 11.24
N GLN A 120 -7.43 -8.57 12.48
CA GLN A 120 -7.19 -9.88 13.12
C GLN A 120 -8.19 -10.93 12.66
N VAL A 121 -8.36 -11.05 11.34
CA VAL A 121 -9.25 -12.03 10.71
C VAL A 121 -8.47 -12.81 9.65
N ALA A 122 -8.83 -14.07 9.45
CA ALA A 122 -8.25 -14.87 8.38
C ALA A 122 -8.68 -14.30 7.03
N LEU A 123 -7.73 -13.69 6.31
CA LEU A 123 -7.98 -13.17 4.98
C LEU A 123 -7.65 -14.22 3.92
N PRO A 124 -8.45 -14.30 2.85
CA PRO A 124 -8.29 -15.34 1.83
C PRO A 124 -7.07 -15.13 0.93
N ARG A 125 -6.34 -14.03 1.12
CA ARG A 125 -5.21 -13.62 0.27
C ARG A 125 -4.12 -12.94 1.09
N PRO A 126 -2.87 -12.87 0.56
CA PRO A 126 -1.84 -12.02 1.13
C PRO A 126 -2.34 -10.58 1.26
N TRP A 127 -2.02 -9.94 2.36
CA TRP A 127 -2.45 -8.58 2.60
C TRP A 127 -1.32 -7.69 3.10
N VAL A 128 -1.44 -6.42 2.80
CA VAL A 128 -0.50 -5.36 3.15
C VAL A 128 -1.12 -4.51 4.23
N LEU A 129 -0.40 -4.27 5.32
CA LEU A 129 -0.80 -3.31 6.34
C LEU A 129 -0.33 -1.91 5.95
N ALA A 130 -1.26 -0.97 5.92
CA ALA A 130 -1.02 0.45 5.70
C ALA A 130 -1.75 1.31 6.73
N GLY A 131 -1.73 2.62 6.56
CA GLY A 131 -2.45 3.57 7.40
C GLY A 131 -1.74 3.91 8.70
N GLY A 132 -1.11 5.08 8.75
CA GLY A 132 -0.50 5.65 9.94
C GLY A 132 0.74 4.93 10.47
N LEU A 133 1.32 4.00 9.72
CA LEU A 133 2.57 3.36 10.09
C LEU A 133 3.73 4.37 10.11
N ASN A 134 4.63 4.17 11.07
CA ASN A 134 5.84 4.97 11.26
C ASN A 134 6.92 4.14 11.99
N THR A 135 8.06 4.73 12.27
CA THR A 135 9.20 4.08 12.93
C THR A 135 8.90 3.60 14.36
N GLU A 136 7.89 4.18 15.04
CA GLU A 136 7.57 3.90 16.43
C GLU A 136 6.58 2.74 16.59
N ASN A 137 5.66 2.56 15.61
CA ASN A 137 4.56 1.61 15.74
C ASN A 137 4.66 0.38 14.82
N VAL A 138 5.50 0.41 13.76
CA VAL A 138 5.54 -0.67 12.77
C VAL A 138 5.99 -2.01 13.37
N LYS A 139 6.94 -2.01 14.31
CA LYS A 139 7.40 -3.23 14.97
C LYS A 139 6.26 -3.96 15.67
N GLU A 140 5.49 -3.23 16.49
CA GLU A 140 4.32 -3.79 17.19
C GLU A 140 3.23 -4.24 16.21
N ALA A 141 2.99 -3.45 15.16
CA ALA A 141 2.03 -3.80 14.12
C ALA A 141 2.36 -5.13 13.43
N VAL A 142 3.63 -5.33 13.02
CA VAL A 142 4.10 -6.57 12.39
C VAL A 142 3.97 -7.75 13.35
N LYS A 143 4.44 -7.62 14.59
CA LYS A 143 4.35 -8.69 15.59
C LYS A 143 2.91 -9.13 15.90
N ARG A 144 2.01 -8.16 15.99
CA ARG A 144 0.61 -8.41 16.35
C ARG A 144 -0.22 -8.96 15.20
N LEU A 145 -0.01 -8.48 13.98
CA LEU A 145 -0.89 -8.72 12.85
C LEU A 145 -0.29 -9.65 11.81
N GLN A 146 1.02 -9.82 11.78
CA GLN A 146 1.77 -10.67 10.84
C GLN A 146 1.30 -10.51 9.38
N PRO A 147 1.24 -9.25 8.86
CA PRO A 147 0.86 -9.04 7.46
C PRO A 147 1.93 -9.58 6.52
N ALA A 148 1.56 -9.90 5.29
CA ALA A 148 2.52 -10.33 4.26
C ALA A 148 3.50 -9.21 3.87
N ALA A 149 3.10 -7.95 4.03
CA ALA A 149 3.92 -6.76 3.79
C ALA A 149 3.37 -5.56 4.56
N VAL A 150 4.18 -4.50 4.64
CA VAL A 150 3.78 -3.20 5.20
C VAL A 150 3.98 -2.09 4.16
N ASP A 151 3.10 -1.11 4.18
CA ASP A 151 3.19 0.11 3.35
C ASP A 151 3.28 1.35 4.23
N VAL A 152 4.19 2.25 3.89
CA VAL A 152 4.38 3.51 4.60
C VAL A 152 4.53 4.68 3.64
N SER A 153 3.80 5.74 3.93
CA SER A 153 3.91 6.99 3.17
C SER A 153 4.38 8.14 4.08
N GLY A 154 3.48 8.79 4.80
CA GLY A 154 3.78 9.95 5.63
C GLY A 154 4.72 9.66 6.81
N GLY A 155 4.68 8.44 7.36
CA GLY A 155 5.49 8.07 8.53
C GLY A 155 7.01 8.14 8.34
N VAL A 156 7.46 8.17 7.09
CA VAL A 156 8.89 8.30 6.73
C VAL A 156 9.20 9.61 5.98
N GLU A 157 8.32 10.61 6.07
CA GLU A 157 8.49 11.92 5.44
C GLU A 157 9.00 12.98 6.42
N VAL A 158 9.65 14.01 5.89
CA VAL A 158 9.97 15.27 6.60
C VAL A 158 8.89 16.30 6.35
N SER A 159 8.28 16.29 5.17
CA SER A 159 7.10 17.05 4.77
C SER A 159 6.35 16.28 3.69
N PRO A 160 5.07 16.58 3.43
CA PRO A 160 4.28 15.86 2.42
C PRO A 160 5.01 15.70 1.08
N GLY A 161 5.22 14.47 0.62
CA GLY A 161 5.93 14.14 -0.61
C GLY A 161 7.46 14.06 -0.50
N VAL A 162 8.07 14.50 0.61
CA VAL A 162 9.54 14.50 0.79
C VAL A 162 9.96 13.42 1.79
N LYS A 163 10.52 12.33 1.27
CA LYS A 163 10.97 11.19 2.07
C LYS A 163 12.27 11.50 2.84
N CYS A 164 12.39 10.93 4.03
CA CYS A 164 13.57 11.04 4.89
C CYS A 164 14.35 9.72 4.87
N PRO A 165 15.58 9.67 4.29
CA PRO A 165 16.37 8.43 4.24
C PRO A 165 16.62 7.81 5.62
N ARG A 166 16.84 8.62 6.65
CA ARG A 166 17.01 8.14 8.03
C ARG A 166 15.76 7.40 8.52
N LYS A 167 14.57 8.02 8.38
CA LYS A 167 13.31 7.40 8.80
C LYS A 167 13.00 6.13 8.00
N ILE A 168 13.34 6.08 6.70
CA ILE A 168 13.19 4.86 5.89
C ILE A 168 14.05 3.74 6.46
N ASN A 169 15.32 4.00 6.75
CA ASN A 169 16.22 3.00 7.32
C ASN A 169 15.75 2.52 8.71
N GLU A 170 15.31 3.44 9.57
CA GLU A 170 14.75 3.13 10.89
C GLU A 170 13.49 2.26 10.76
N PHE A 171 12.60 2.59 9.84
CA PHE A 171 11.38 1.83 9.59
C PHE A 171 11.69 0.40 9.12
N VAL A 172 12.58 0.26 8.13
CA VAL A 172 12.99 -1.07 7.63
C VAL A 172 13.68 -1.89 8.72
N ALA A 173 14.53 -1.26 9.55
CA ALA A 173 15.18 -1.93 10.67
C ALA A 173 14.16 -2.41 11.72
N ALA A 174 13.12 -1.62 12.00
CA ALA A 174 12.05 -2.00 12.93
C ALA A 174 11.23 -3.19 12.42
N VAL A 175 10.93 -3.24 11.10
CA VAL A 175 10.26 -4.40 10.47
C VAL A 175 11.12 -5.65 10.61
N ARG A 176 12.39 -5.59 10.20
CA ARG A 176 13.31 -6.74 10.29
C ARG A 176 13.48 -7.26 11.72
N ALA A 177 13.52 -6.35 12.70
CA ALA A 177 13.58 -6.74 14.10
C ALA A 177 12.32 -7.47 14.58
N ALA A 178 11.15 -7.10 14.04
CA ALA A 178 9.90 -7.82 14.32
C ALA A 178 9.92 -9.23 13.72
N ASP A 179 10.36 -9.37 12.46
CA ASP A 179 10.43 -10.66 11.76
C ASP A 179 11.36 -11.63 12.49
N LEU A 180 12.57 -11.18 12.89
CA LEU A 180 13.52 -12.00 13.65
C LEU A 180 12.97 -12.49 15.00
N GLU A 181 12.18 -11.66 15.69
CA GLU A 181 11.54 -12.06 16.96
C GLU A 181 10.41 -13.08 16.76
N LEU A 182 9.70 -13.02 15.63
CA LEU A 182 8.67 -14.00 15.28
C LEU A 182 9.28 -15.35 14.90
N ASP A 183 10.35 -15.35 14.10
CA ASP A 183 11.05 -16.57 13.70
C ASP A 183 11.66 -17.29 14.92
N GLY A 184 12.31 -16.56 15.83
CA GLY A 184 12.88 -17.14 17.05
C GLY A 184 11.86 -17.68 18.05
N SER A 185 10.59 -17.26 17.96
CA SER A 185 9.50 -17.76 18.81
C SER A 185 8.87 -19.07 18.30
N ASN A 186 9.16 -19.45 17.06
CA ASN A 186 8.64 -20.69 16.43
C ASN A 186 9.60 -21.88 16.59
N ASP A 187 10.83 -21.67 17.09
CA ASP A 187 11.84 -22.71 17.28
C ASP A 187 11.88 -23.28 18.73
N GLU A 188 11.01 -22.83 19.63
CA GLU A 188 10.83 -23.34 20.99
C GLU A 188 9.54 -24.19 21.11
#